data_095262080464dca55e3925d7447c3c49
#
_entry.id   095262080464dca55e3925d7447c3c49
#
_cell.length_a   1.000
_cell.length_b   1.000
_cell.length_c   1.000
_cell.angle_alpha   90.00
_cell.angle_beta   90.00
_cell.angle_gamma   90.00
#
_symmetry.space_group_name_H-M   'P 1'
#
loop_
_entity.id
_entity.type
_entity.pdbx_description
1 polymer ?
#
loop_
_entity_poly.entity_id
_entity_poly.type
_entity_poly.pdbx_seq_one_letter_code
_entity_poly.pdbx_strand_id
1 'polypeptide(L)'
;MQYGEMNMKNLGRISLTVLALAFLASTATYAGSCYSHGEKSAAALMEEAKDLFKSADMNNDDSLSKMEHNKAGLDKYGVAFDAFDIDKNNKISWDEYATIFRKHHGDKGSDA
;
A
#
# COMPACT_ATOMS: atom_id res chain seq x y z
N MET A 1 -44.13 -6.45 -21.11
CA MET A 1 -42.69 -6.50 -20.83
C MET A 1 -41.92 -6.30 -22.10
N GLN A 2 -41.56 -5.10 -22.37
CA GLN A 2 -40.90 -4.70 -23.60
C GLN A 2 -39.44 -4.43 -23.34
N TYR A 3 -38.70 -5.47 -23.06
CA TYR A 3 -37.25 -5.32 -22.82
C TYR A 3 -36.43 -5.64 -24.08
N GLY A 4 -37.04 -6.10 -25.13
CA GLY A 4 -36.31 -6.56 -26.29
C GLY A 4 -36.00 -5.52 -27.34
N GLU A 5 -36.55 -4.36 -27.22
CA GLU A 5 -36.42 -3.36 -28.26
C GLU A 5 -35.41 -2.28 -27.97
N MET A 6 -34.41 -2.67 -27.29
CA MET A 6 -33.21 -1.86 -27.28
C MET A 6 -32.71 -1.77 -28.70
N ASN A 7 -32.80 -0.63 -29.19
CA ASN A 7 -32.45 -0.24 -30.50
C ASN A 7 -31.00 -0.61 -30.80
N MET A 8 -30.81 -1.84 -31.20
CA MET A 8 -29.50 -2.35 -31.59
C MET A 8 -28.91 -1.64 -32.79
N LYS A 9 -29.70 -0.85 -33.45
CA LYS A 9 -29.25 -0.09 -34.60
C LYS A 9 -28.26 1.00 -34.26
N ASN A 10 -28.24 1.43 -33.03
CA ASN A 10 -27.34 2.49 -32.59
C ASN A 10 -26.09 1.97 -31.90
N LEU A 11 -26.07 0.69 -31.59
CA LEU A 11 -24.88 0.10 -30.92
C LEU A 11 -23.72 -0.08 -31.89
N GLY A 12 -23.96 -0.19 -33.14
CA GLY A 12 -22.90 -0.35 -34.11
C GLY A 12 -22.12 0.90 -34.45
N ARG A 13 -22.61 2.04 -34.03
CA ARG A 13 -21.97 3.31 -34.38
C ARG A 13 -21.06 3.86 -33.32
N ILE A 14 -21.20 3.36 -32.15
CA ILE A 14 -20.44 3.90 -30.97
C ILE A 14 -19.12 3.18 -30.81
N SER A 15 -18.99 1.99 -31.32
CA SER A 15 -17.85 1.15 -31.05
C SER A 15 -16.59 1.49 -31.84
N LEU A 16 -16.72 2.30 -32.87
CA LEU A 16 -15.61 2.53 -33.78
C LEU A 16 -14.69 3.68 -33.40
N THR A 17 -15.16 4.57 -32.57
CA THR A 17 -14.39 5.78 -32.25
C THR A 17 -13.60 5.68 -30.99
N VAL A 18 -13.89 4.72 -30.14
CA VAL A 18 -13.24 4.65 -28.83
C VAL A 18 -11.96 3.82 -28.86
N LEU A 19 -11.85 2.95 -29.85
CA LEU A 19 -10.73 2.02 -29.90
C LEU A 19 -9.41 2.66 -30.29
N ALA A 20 -9.46 3.76 -30.99
CA ALA A 20 -8.24 4.37 -31.49
C ALA A 20 -7.49 5.19 -30.47
N LEU A 21 -8.18 5.68 -29.46
CA LEU A 21 -7.60 6.56 -28.46
C LEU A 21 -6.98 5.83 -27.28
N ALA A 22 -7.43 4.62 -27.01
CA ALA A 22 -6.90 3.86 -25.91
C ALA A 22 -5.49 3.32 -26.18
N PHE A 23 -5.12 3.27 -27.42
CA PHE A 23 -3.84 2.66 -27.79
C PHE A 23 -2.64 3.56 -27.58
N LEU A 24 -2.85 4.84 -27.61
CA LEU A 24 -1.73 5.79 -27.53
C LEU A 24 -1.28 6.08 -26.11
N ALA A 25 -2.12 5.81 -25.16
CA ALA A 25 -1.78 6.01 -23.76
C ALA A 25 -0.95 4.88 -23.18
N SER A 26 -0.91 3.75 -23.85
CA SER A 26 -0.19 2.58 -23.34
C SER A 26 1.27 2.55 -23.72
N THR A 27 1.72 3.48 -24.45
CA THR A 27 3.14 3.68 -24.62
C THR A 27 3.75 4.34 -23.37
N ALA A 28 3.18 4.03 -22.26
CA ALA A 28 3.88 4.33 -21.06
C ALA A 28 5.24 3.67 -21.21
N THR A 29 6.02 4.29 -21.60
CA THR A 29 7.41 4.52 -21.36
C THR A 29 7.90 4.04 -20.01
N TYR A 30 7.28 2.96 -19.60
CA TYR A 30 7.78 2.19 -18.48
C TYR A 30 8.89 1.23 -18.87
N ALA A 31 9.38 1.41 -20.04
CA ALA A 31 10.61 0.75 -20.43
C ALA A 31 11.78 1.12 -19.53
N GLY A 32 11.63 2.14 -18.72
CA GLY A 32 12.64 2.52 -17.77
C GLY A 32 12.50 1.91 -16.39
N SER A 33 11.64 0.96 -16.21
CA SER A 33 11.69 0.19 -14.98
C SER A 33 12.93 -0.67 -15.02
N CYS A 34 13.99 -0.04 -14.66
CA CYS A 34 15.13 -0.73 -14.19
C CYS A 34 14.65 -1.60 -13.04
N TYR A 35 14.51 -2.85 -13.28
CA TYR A 35 14.54 -3.84 -12.24
C TYR A 35 15.97 -3.87 -11.71
N SER A 36 16.39 -2.78 -11.16
CA SER A 36 17.41 -2.85 -10.17
C SER A 36 16.75 -3.56 -8.99
N HIS A 37 17.09 -4.78 -8.77
CA HIS A 37 16.97 -5.41 -7.48
C HIS A 37 17.91 -4.65 -6.52
N GLY A 38 17.78 -3.33 -6.52
CA GLY A 38 18.36 -2.49 -5.51
C GLY A 38 17.56 -2.76 -4.25
N GLU A 39 18.22 -3.21 -3.22
CA GLU A 39 17.68 -3.17 -1.88
C GLU A 39 17.12 -1.78 -1.67
N LYS A 40 15.84 -1.70 -1.32
CA LYS A 40 15.22 -0.41 -1.00
C LYS A 40 16.06 0.25 0.07
N SER A 41 16.40 1.50 -0.12
CA SER A 41 17.12 2.24 0.91
C SER A 41 16.30 2.25 2.22
N ALA A 42 16.97 2.32 3.33
CA ALA A 42 16.31 2.39 4.64
C ALA A 42 15.28 3.55 4.70
N ALA A 43 15.55 4.64 4.00
CA ALA A 43 14.62 5.76 3.89
C ALA A 43 13.35 5.37 3.12
N ALA A 44 13.48 4.67 2.01
CA ALA A 44 12.33 4.22 1.22
C ALA A 44 11.48 3.20 1.98
N LEU A 45 12.12 2.30 2.72
CA LEU A 45 11.41 1.36 3.59
C LEU A 45 10.65 2.08 4.72
N MET A 46 11.22 3.14 5.26
CA MET A 46 10.58 3.92 6.30
C MET A 46 9.36 4.70 5.78
N GLU A 47 9.43 5.23 4.57
CA GLU A 47 8.26 5.87 3.95
C GLU A 47 7.14 4.86 3.70
N GLU A 48 7.48 3.69 3.19
CA GLU A 48 6.52 2.60 3.00
C GLU A 48 5.89 2.16 4.33
N ALA A 49 6.68 2.07 5.38
CA ALA A 49 6.20 1.76 6.72
C ALA A 49 5.25 2.83 7.27
N LYS A 50 5.53 4.09 6.97
CA LYS A 50 4.68 5.22 7.36
C LYS A 50 3.33 5.20 6.63
N ASP A 51 3.34 4.86 5.36
CA ASP A 51 2.11 4.71 4.59
C ASP A 51 1.26 3.54 5.08
N LEU A 52 1.90 2.44 5.45
CA LEU A 52 1.23 1.30 6.07
C LEU A 52 0.61 1.69 7.42
N PHE A 53 1.35 2.39 8.26
CA PHE A 53 0.86 2.88 9.55
C PHE A 53 -0.37 3.76 9.38
N LYS A 54 -0.31 4.75 8.49
CA LYS A 54 -1.44 5.63 8.18
C LYS A 54 -2.64 4.89 7.62
N SER A 55 -2.39 3.88 6.80
CA SER A 55 -3.48 3.08 6.24
C SER A 55 -4.15 2.20 7.28
N ALA A 56 -3.41 1.82 8.30
CA ALA A 56 -3.91 1.02 9.42
C ALA A 56 -4.66 1.86 10.45
N ASP A 57 -4.27 3.11 10.62
CA ASP A 57 -4.91 4.08 11.50
C ASP A 57 -6.24 4.53 10.90
N MET A 58 -7.29 3.81 11.26
CA MET A 58 -8.63 4.02 10.71
C MET A 58 -9.37 5.22 11.32
N ASN A 59 -9.00 5.58 12.52
CA ASN A 59 -9.63 6.69 13.25
C ASN A 59 -8.84 7.99 13.16
N ASN A 60 -7.64 7.96 12.58
CA ASN A 60 -6.72 9.07 12.42
C ASN A 60 -6.34 9.74 13.76
N ASP A 61 -6.03 8.92 14.75
CA ASP A 61 -5.56 9.40 16.05
C ASP A 61 -4.03 9.35 16.19
N ASP A 62 -3.33 9.12 15.08
CA ASP A 62 -1.87 8.99 14.99
C ASP A 62 -1.30 7.84 15.83
N SER A 63 -2.15 6.86 16.13
CA SER A 63 -1.75 5.66 16.85
C SER A 63 -2.52 4.44 16.34
N LEU A 64 -1.99 3.26 16.55
CA LEU A 64 -2.67 2.02 16.20
C LEU A 64 -3.17 1.33 17.46
N SER A 65 -4.47 1.18 17.55
CA SER A 65 -5.07 0.31 18.54
C SER A 65 -4.84 -1.17 18.17
N LYS A 66 -5.01 -2.04 19.12
CA LYS A 66 -4.91 -3.50 18.88
C LYS A 66 -5.88 -3.97 17.79
N MET A 67 -7.04 -3.36 17.73
CA MET A 67 -8.04 -3.68 16.70
C MET A 67 -7.56 -3.26 15.31
N GLU A 68 -7.02 -2.08 15.18
CA GLU A 68 -6.49 -1.55 13.92
C GLU A 68 -5.30 -2.35 13.44
N HIS A 69 -4.38 -2.68 14.32
CA HIS A 69 -3.24 -3.54 14.04
C HIS A 69 -3.68 -4.92 13.51
N ASN A 70 -4.65 -5.55 14.16
CA ASN A 70 -5.18 -6.84 13.73
C ASN A 70 -5.93 -6.74 12.40
N LYS A 71 -6.75 -5.70 12.22
CA LYS A 71 -7.47 -5.47 10.97
C LYS A 71 -6.54 -5.24 9.79
N ALA A 72 -5.46 -4.51 10.00
CA ALA A 72 -4.45 -4.27 8.98
C ALA A 72 -3.62 -5.53 8.68
N GLY A 73 -3.73 -6.57 9.50
CA GLY A 73 -2.99 -7.81 9.33
C GLY A 73 -1.49 -7.64 9.51
N LEU A 74 -1.10 -6.73 10.38
CA LEU A 74 0.32 -6.45 10.62
C LEU A 74 1.03 -7.59 11.34
N ASP A 75 0.29 -8.45 12.00
CA ASP A 75 0.81 -9.68 12.63
C ASP A 75 1.52 -10.61 11.63
N LYS A 76 1.11 -10.56 10.36
CA LYS A 76 1.73 -11.38 9.31
C LYS A 76 3.20 -11.06 9.04
N TYR A 77 3.65 -9.89 9.47
CA TYR A 77 5.06 -9.50 9.37
C TYR A 77 5.91 -10.06 10.50
N GLY A 78 5.33 -10.90 11.35
CA GLY A 78 6.06 -11.62 12.38
C GLY A 78 6.31 -10.83 13.67
N VAL A 79 5.68 -9.68 13.80
CA VAL A 79 5.80 -8.85 15.00
C VAL A 79 4.42 -8.64 15.61
N ALA A 80 4.24 -9.15 16.82
CA ALA A 80 3.00 -9.03 17.55
C ALA A 80 2.78 -7.61 18.07
N PHE A 81 1.52 -7.24 18.27
CA PHE A 81 1.13 -5.94 18.83
C PHE A 81 1.93 -5.58 20.09
N ASP A 82 2.04 -6.52 21.01
CA ASP A 82 2.73 -6.30 22.31
C ASP A 82 4.23 -6.01 22.16
N ALA A 83 4.82 -6.36 21.02
CA ALA A 83 6.23 -6.06 20.74
C ALA A 83 6.40 -4.63 20.21
N PHE A 84 5.37 -4.08 19.57
CA PHE A 84 5.35 -2.68 19.16
C PHE A 84 4.98 -1.73 20.30
N ASP A 85 4.04 -2.13 21.15
CA ASP A 85 3.58 -1.35 22.29
C ASP A 85 4.64 -1.39 23.43
N ILE A 86 5.65 -0.54 23.29
CA ILE A 86 6.81 -0.51 24.19
C ILE A 86 6.44 0.03 25.56
N ASP A 87 5.60 1.04 25.60
CA ASP A 87 5.16 1.70 26.82
C ASP A 87 3.94 1.05 27.49
N LYS A 88 3.35 0.05 26.81
CA LYS A 88 2.20 -0.72 27.29
C LYS A 88 0.96 0.11 27.58
N ASN A 89 0.73 1.12 26.74
CA ASN A 89 -0.46 1.95 26.82
C ASN A 89 -1.66 1.39 26.01
N ASN A 90 -1.51 0.20 25.42
CA ASN A 90 -2.48 -0.46 24.52
C ASN A 90 -2.68 0.25 23.18
N LYS A 91 -1.71 1.04 22.78
CA LYS A 91 -1.65 1.69 21.48
C LYS A 91 -0.21 1.67 20.98
N ILE A 92 -0.06 1.66 19.67
CA ILE A 92 1.26 1.78 19.03
C ILE A 92 1.36 3.19 18.46
N SER A 93 2.23 4.00 18.98
CA SER A 93 2.57 5.29 18.41
C SER A 93 3.47 5.13 17.17
N TRP A 94 3.54 6.16 16.35
CA TRP A 94 4.47 6.14 15.22
C TRP A 94 5.93 5.94 15.66
N ASP A 95 6.34 6.55 16.77
CA ASP A 95 7.70 6.41 17.27
C ASP A 95 8.03 4.98 17.69
N GLU A 96 7.10 4.31 18.33
CA GLU A 96 7.25 2.90 18.70
C GLU A 96 7.30 2.02 17.45
N TYR A 97 6.37 2.24 16.53
CA TYR A 97 6.34 1.51 15.26
C TYR A 97 7.64 1.68 14.48
N ALA A 98 8.10 2.91 14.32
CA ALA A 98 9.35 3.22 13.64
C ALA A 98 10.57 2.63 14.32
N THR A 99 10.59 2.60 15.63
CA THR A 99 11.70 2.03 16.43
C THR A 99 11.81 0.53 16.18
N ILE A 100 10.71 -0.19 16.28
CA ILE A 100 10.68 -1.64 16.04
C ILE A 100 10.97 -1.94 14.57
N PHE A 101 10.41 -1.15 13.66
CA PHE A 101 10.65 -1.32 12.25
C PHE A 101 12.14 -1.17 11.89
N ARG A 102 12.80 -0.16 12.41
CA ARG A 102 14.25 0.03 12.23
C ARG A 102 15.05 -1.13 12.78
N LYS A 103 14.68 -1.63 13.96
CA LYS A 103 15.33 -2.78 14.57
C LYS A 103 15.27 -4.03 13.71
N HIS A 104 14.14 -4.25 13.02
CA HIS A 104 13.98 -5.42 12.17
C HIS A 104 14.56 -5.25 10.76
N HIS A 105 14.61 -4.03 10.27
CA HIS A 105 15.02 -3.75 8.89
C HIS A 105 16.29 -2.92 8.76
N GLY A 106 16.67 -2.23 9.81
CA GLY A 106 17.83 -1.32 9.81
C GLY A 106 19.14 -1.93 10.24
N ASP A 107 19.10 -3.09 10.85
CA ASP A 107 20.29 -3.67 11.49
C ASP A 107 21.15 -4.56 10.56
N LYS A 108 20.81 -4.60 9.29
CA LYS A 108 21.61 -5.36 8.32
C LYS A 108 22.83 -4.62 7.76
N GLY A 109 23.08 -3.43 8.23
CA GLY A 109 24.13 -2.59 7.68
C GLY A 109 25.14 -2.04 8.68
N SER A 110 25.08 -2.42 9.94
CA SER A 110 25.89 -1.78 10.99
C SER A 110 26.91 -2.69 11.65
N ASP A 111 27.14 -3.84 11.09
CA ASP A 111 28.29 -4.68 11.48
C ASP A 111 29.47 -4.43 10.57
N ALA A 112 30.03 -3.28 10.73
CA ALA A 112 31.37 -3.02 10.19
C ALA A 112 32.28 -2.59 11.33
#